data_412801ac6c57181e52ee6deda1c66807
#
_entry.id   412801ac6c57181e52ee6deda1c66807
#
_cell.length_a   1.000
_cell.length_b   1.000
_cell.length_c   1.000
_cell.angle_alpha   90.00
_cell.angle_beta   90.00
_cell.angle_gamma   90.00
#
_symmetry.space_group_name_H-M   'P 1'
#
loop_
_entity.id
_entity.type
_entity.pdbx_description
1 polymer ?
#
loop_
_entity_poly.entity_id
_entity_poly.type
_entity_poly.pdbx_seq_one_letter_code
_entity_poly.pdbx_strand_id
1 'polypeptide(L)'
;LGKQQYKGEVDLKAFEAFQNACKHPLIYNGDINSVEDIHRIQEQFPGLAGMMIGRGLLANPALALEYRQNRALEFDEMREKLQSMHKCVYNQYAEQLEGGDEQLLNKMKTFWEYLMPQADRKLLKAIHKSTSLKKYNQAILAFFNQR
;
A
#
# COMPACT_ATOMS: atom_id res chain seq x y z
N LEU A 1 -13.47 10.10 18.74
CA LEU A 1 -13.11 9.24 17.59
C LEU A 1 -12.95 10.03 16.28
N GLY A 2 -13.78 11.06 16.01
CA GLY A 2 -13.72 11.79 14.72
C GLY A 2 -12.49 12.71 14.53
N LYS A 3 -11.66 12.93 15.54
CA LYS A 3 -10.50 13.83 15.46
C LYS A 3 -9.15 13.12 15.20
N GLN A 4 -9.08 11.82 15.31
CA GLN A 4 -7.80 11.10 15.14
C GLN A 4 -7.34 11.03 13.66
N GLN A 5 -8.23 10.92 12.69
CA GLN A 5 -7.98 11.00 11.25
C GLN A 5 -6.59 10.50 10.82
N TYR A 6 -6.22 9.29 11.20
CA TYR A 6 -4.91 8.70 10.92
C TYR A 6 -3.71 9.36 11.63
N LYS A 7 -3.97 10.20 12.64
CA LYS A 7 -2.94 10.79 13.50
C LYS A 7 -3.10 10.23 14.91
N GLY A 8 -2.05 9.65 15.44
CA GLY A 8 -2.02 9.07 16.77
C GLY A 8 -1.58 7.59 16.76
N GLU A 9 -1.19 7.11 17.92
CA GLU A 9 -0.81 5.72 18.11
C GLU A 9 -2.04 4.85 18.40
N VAL A 10 -2.00 3.60 18.00
CA VAL A 10 -3.04 2.62 18.31
C VAL A 10 -2.94 2.25 19.79
N ASP A 11 -4.05 2.39 20.53
CA ASP A 11 -4.12 1.98 21.94
C ASP A 11 -4.33 0.46 22.03
N LEU A 12 -3.23 -0.29 22.04
CA LEU A 12 -3.25 -1.76 22.13
C LEU A 12 -3.79 -2.25 23.47
N LYS A 13 -3.65 -1.46 24.58
CA LYS A 13 -4.19 -1.84 25.88
C LYS A 13 -5.71 -1.76 25.89
N ALA A 14 -6.28 -0.69 25.30
CA ALA A 14 -7.73 -0.58 25.15
C ALA A 14 -8.27 -1.68 24.24
N PHE A 15 -7.56 -2.05 23.18
CA PHE A 15 -7.95 -3.17 22.32
C PHE A 15 -7.93 -4.52 23.07
N GLU A 16 -6.90 -4.78 23.87
CA GLU A 16 -6.80 -6.00 24.71
C GLU A 16 -7.97 -6.10 25.69
N ALA A 17 -8.28 -5.00 26.40
CA ALA A 17 -9.41 -4.97 27.32
C ALA A 17 -10.75 -5.23 26.58
N PHE A 18 -10.90 -4.69 25.37
CA PHE A 18 -12.06 -4.95 24.53
C PHE A 18 -12.13 -6.41 24.07
N GLN A 19 -11.01 -6.98 23.62
CA GLN A 19 -10.93 -8.37 23.18
C GLN A 19 -11.35 -9.32 24.29
N ASN A 20 -10.88 -9.10 25.53
CA ASN A 20 -11.19 -9.93 26.68
C ASN A 20 -12.67 -9.86 27.06
N ALA A 21 -13.36 -8.77 26.79
CA ALA A 21 -14.78 -8.59 27.09
C ALA A 21 -15.71 -9.03 25.92
N CYS A 22 -15.19 -9.04 24.70
CA CYS A 22 -16.00 -9.30 23.50
C CYS A 22 -16.20 -10.78 23.28
N LYS A 23 -17.48 -11.18 23.07
CA LYS A 23 -17.86 -12.57 22.79
C LYS A 23 -17.96 -12.91 21.31
N HIS A 24 -17.69 -11.93 20.43
CA HIS A 24 -17.78 -12.10 19.00
C HIS A 24 -16.39 -12.26 18.37
N PRO A 25 -16.28 -12.91 17.20
CA PRO A 25 -15.05 -12.93 16.44
C PRO A 25 -14.58 -11.50 16.13
N LEU A 26 -13.31 -11.20 16.40
CA LEU A 26 -12.74 -9.87 16.20
C LEU A 26 -11.75 -9.87 15.03
N ILE A 27 -11.82 -8.81 14.25
CA ILE A 27 -10.82 -8.45 13.23
C ILE A 27 -10.08 -7.22 13.73
N TYR A 28 -8.76 -7.35 13.87
CA TYR A 28 -7.91 -6.22 14.22
C TYR A 28 -7.71 -5.28 13.03
N ASN A 29 -7.79 -3.98 13.27
CA ASN A 29 -7.45 -2.95 12.29
C ASN A 29 -6.64 -1.84 12.97
N GLY A 30 -5.34 -1.75 12.67
CA GLY A 30 -4.47 -0.70 13.21
C GLY A 30 -3.04 -0.87 12.73
N ASP A 31 -2.51 0.11 12.04
CA ASP A 31 -1.09 0.32 11.66
C ASP A 31 -0.23 -0.93 11.40
N ILE A 32 -0.74 -1.85 10.59
CA ILE A 32 0.02 -2.99 10.07
C ILE A 32 0.67 -2.55 8.75
N ASN A 33 2.00 -2.47 8.75
CA ASN A 33 2.78 -1.98 7.61
C ASN A 33 3.86 -2.98 7.14
N SER A 34 4.13 -4.03 7.92
CA SER A 34 5.15 -5.03 7.63
C SER A 34 4.70 -6.44 8.03
N VAL A 35 5.45 -7.45 7.61
CA VAL A 35 5.25 -8.85 8.03
C VAL A 35 5.48 -8.99 9.54
N GLU A 36 6.46 -8.26 10.08
CA GLU A 36 6.77 -8.24 11.51
C GLU A 36 5.60 -7.69 12.32
N ASP A 37 4.91 -6.66 11.82
CA ASP A 37 3.69 -6.15 12.46
C ASP A 37 2.58 -7.21 12.51
N ILE A 38 2.42 -7.98 11.40
CA ILE A 38 1.44 -9.07 11.36
C ILE A 38 1.76 -10.10 12.45
N HIS A 39 3.01 -10.56 12.52
CA HIS A 39 3.43 -11.54 13.53
C HIS A 39 3.26 -10.99 14.95
N ARG A 40 3.68 -9.77 15.21
CA ARG A 40 3.55 -9.11 16.51
C ARG A 40 2.09 -9.05 16.97
N ILE A 41 1.18 -8.68 16.08
CA ILE A 41 -0.26 -8.61 16.43
C ILE A 41 -0.84 -10.02 16.65
N GLN A 42 -0.43 -11.03 15.89
CA GLN A 42 -0.86 -12.41 16.10
C GLN A 42 -0.39 -12.98 17.44
N GLU A 43 0.85 -12.70 17.81
CA GLU A 43 1.41 -13.14 19.08
C GLU A 43 0.76 -12.42 20.27
N GLN A 44 0.55 -11.11 20.15
CA GLN A 44 -0.02 -10.30 21.22
C GLN A 44 -1.51 -10.57 21.43
N PHE A 45 -2.25 -10.85 20.37
CA PHE A 45 -3.70 -11.05 20.40
C PHE A 45 -4.11 -12.39 19.78
N PRO A 46 -3.81 -13.51 20.47
CA PRO A 46 -4.21 -14.82 19.98
C PRO A 46 -5.75 -14.93 19.92
N GLY A 47 -6.25 -15.62 18.92
CA GLY A 47 -7.70 -15.84 18.75
C GLY A 47 -8.43 -14.75 17.95
N LEU A 48 -7.72 -13.82 17.32
CA LEU A 48 -8.32 -12.95 16.31
C LEU A 48 -8.86 -13.75 15.13
N ALA A 49 -10.03 -13.38 14.63
CA ALA A 49 -10.61 -13.96 13.42
C ALA A 49 -9.85 -13.51 12.15
N GLY A 50 -9.13 -12.40 12.22
CA GLY A 50 -8.33 -11.87 11.12
C GLY A 50 -7.76 -10.50 11.38
N MET A 51 -7.08 -9.97 10.37
CA MET A 51 -6.53 -8.62 10.35
C MET A 51 -6.98 -7.88 9.11
N MET A 52 -7.36 -6.61 9.28
CA MET A 52 -7.65 -5.70 8.18
C MET A 52 -6.45 -4.78 7.97
N ILE A 53 -5.85 -4.86 6.79
CA ILE A 53 -4.66 -4.09 6.44
C ILE A 53 -5.05 -3.07 5.37
N GLY A 54 -4.93 -1.79 5.67
CA GLY A 54 -5.22 -0.69 4.76
C GLY A 54 -3.95 -0.14 4.10
N ARG A 55 -3.39 0.92 4.69
CA ARG A 55 -2.23 1.66 4.14
C ARG A 55 -1.00 0.77 3.91
N GLY A 56 -0.79 -0.25 4.74
CA GLY A 56 0.31 -1.20 4.54
C GLY A 56 0.24 -1.92 3.20
N LEU A 57 -0.95 -2.36 2.75
CA LEU A 57 -1.12 -2.97 1.43
C LEU A 57 -1.05 -1.96 0.28
N LEU A 58 -1.41 -0.69 0.51
CA LEU A 58 -1.19 0.36 -0.49
C LEU A 58 0.29 0.68 -0.64
N ALA A 59 1.05 0.67 0.45
CA ALA A 59 2.49 0.92 0.45
C ALA A 59 3.28 -0.28 -0.11
N ASN A 60 2.90 -1.49 0.26
CA ASN A 60 3.47 -2.74 -0.23
C ASN A 60 2.37 -3.72 -0.66
N PRO A 61 1.97 -3.73 -1.94
CA PRO A 61 0.94 -4.65 -2.44
C PRO A 61 1.28 -6.13 -2.31
N ALA A 62 2.56 -6.46 -2.11
CA ALA A 62 3.02 -7.83 -1.91
C ALA A 62 2.99 -8.29 -0.45
N LEU A 63 2.68 -7.42 0.51
CA LEU A 63 2.75 -7.72 1.95
C LEU A 63 2.05 -9.03 2.34
N ALA A 64 0.86 -9.29 1.81
CA ALA A 64 0.13 -10.53 2.09
C ALA A 64 0.80 -11.78 1.48
N LEU A 65 1.47 -11.62 0.34
CA LEU A 65 2.22 -12.69 -0.31
C LEU A 65 3.51 -12.98 0.47
N GLU A 66 4.24 -11.95 0.87
CA GLU A 66 5.45 -12.05 1.69
C GLU A 66 5.17 -12.73 3.03
N TYR A 67 4.07 -12.35 3.68
CA TYR A 67 3.61 -13.02 4.90
C TYR A 67 3.34 -14.52 4.67
N ARG A 68 2.59 -14.88 3.60
CA ARG A 68 2.27 -16.28 3.29
C ARG A 68 3.49 -17.12 2.95
N GLN A 69 4.49 -16.53 2.30
CA GLN A 69 5.73 -17.19 1.91
C GLN A 69 6.79 -17.16 3.00
N ASN A 70 6.54 -16.43 4.08
CA ASN A 70 7.50 -16.15 5.15
C ASN A 70 8.86 -15.64 4.62
N ARG A 71 8.83 -14.82 3.57
CA ARG A 71 10.00 -14.16 2.99
C ARG A 71 9.62 -12.85 2.32
N ALA A 72 10.53 -11.88 2.36
CA ALA A 72 10.41 -10.70 1.51
C ALA A 72 10.57 -11.10 0.03
N LEU A 73 9.90 -10.36 -0.86
CA LEU A 73 10.15 -10.49 -2.28
C LEU A 73 11.50 -9.87 -2.64
N GLU A 74 12.23 -10.53 -3.53
CA GLU A 74 13.40 -9.95 -4.15
C GLU A 74 13.02 -8.72 -5.00
N PHE A 75 13.97 -7.78 -5.14
CA PHE A 75 13.71 -6.53 -5.85
C PHE A 75 13.13 -6.74 -7.25
N ASP A 76 13.66 -7.68 -8.01
CA ASP A 76 13.19 -7.98 -9.37
C ASP A 76 11.79 -8.59 -9.39
N GLU A 77 11.47 -9.47 -8.44
CA GLU A 77 10.11 -10.03 -8.30
C GLU A 77 9.08 -8.94 -7.98
N MET A 78 9.42 -8.04 -7.07
CA MET A 78 8.56 -6.90 -6.72
C MET A 78 8.38 -5.97 -7.91
N ARG A 79 9.46 -5.65 -8.62
CA ARG A 79 9.45 -4.78 -9.79
C ARG A 79 8.52 -5.32 -10.88
N GLU A 80 8.63 -6.60 -11.23
CA GLU A 80 7.77 -7.23 -12.24
C GLU A 80 6.28 -7.17 -11.87
N LYS A 81 5.96 -7.47 -10.60
CA LYS A 81 4.59 -7.40 -10.11
C LYS A 81 4.04 -5.98 -10.16
N LEU A 82 4.82 -4.99 -9.73
CA LEU A 82 4.44 -3.59 -9.77
C LEU A 82 4.27 -3.07 -11.20
N GLN A 83 5.15 -3.46 -12.13
CA GLN A 83 4.98 -3.10 -13.54
C GLN A 83 3.70 -3.66 -14.12
N SER A 84 3.40 -4.93 -13.84
CA SER A 84 2.18 -5.58 -14.30
C SER A 84 0.93 -4.89 -13.73
N MET A 85 0.93 -4.62 -12.43
CA MET A 85 -0.18 -3.92 -11.75
C MET A 85 -0.36 -2.50 -12.31
N HIS A 86 0.72 -1.73 -12.43
CA HIS A 86 0.71 -0.38 -12.99
C HIS A 86 0.12 -0.37 -14.40
N LYS A 87 0.59 -1.28 -15.27
CA LYS A 87 0.10 -1.40 -16.65
C LYS A 87 -1.40 -1.73 -16.68
N CYS A 88 -1.86 -2.65 -15.82
CA CYS A 88 -3.27 -3.03 -15.73
C CYS A 88 -4.14 -1.82 -15.32
N VAL A 89 -3.76 -1.11 -14.26
CA VAL A 89 -4.48 0.08 -13.77
C VAL A 89 -4.46 1.21 -14.79
N TYR A 90 -3.31 1.45 -15.43
CA TYR A 90 -3.19 2.47 -16.48
C TYR A 90 -4.14 2.20 -17.64
N ASN A 91 -4.14 0.98 -18.18
CA ASN A 91 -5.00 0.60 -19.29
C ASN A 91 -6.48 0.71 -18.93
N GLN A 92 -6.87 0.23 -17.74
CA GLN A 92 -8.23 0.31 -17.28
C GLN A 92 -8.72 1.77 -17.15
N TYR A 93 -7.90 2.65 -16.61
CA TYR A 93 -8.24 4.07 -16.55
C TYR A 93 -8.25 4.73 -17.93
N ALA A 94 -7.32 4.37 -18.83
CA ALA A 94 -7.31 4.90 -20.19
C ALA A 94 -8.57 4.53 -21.00
N GLU A 95 -9.15 3.36 -20.71
CA GLU A 95 -10.40 2.91 -21.35
C GLU A 95 -11.66 3.51 -20.72
N GLN A 96 -11.65 3.74 -19.41
CA GLN A 96 -12.86 4.14 -18.67
C GLN A 96 -13.00 5.65 -18.47
N LEU A 97 -11.92 6.43 -18.55
CA LEU A 97 -11.95 7.85 -18.27
C LEU A 97 -12.26 8.66 -19.53
N GLU A 98 -13.25 9.53 -19.44
CA GLU A 98 -13.70 10.39 -20.55
C GLU A 98 -12.96 11.74 -20.58
N GLY A 99 -12.25 12.12 -19.50
CA GLY A 99 -11.55 13.40 -19.37
C GLY A 99 -10.14 13.46 -19.98
N GLY A 100 -9.79 12.49 -20.81
CA GLY A 100 -8.55 12.48 -21.57
C GLY A 100 -7.27 12.38 -20.72
N ASP A 101 -6.16 12.84 -21.30
CA ASP A 101 -4.81 12.72 -20.74
C ASP A 101 -4.64 13.34 -19.36
N GLU A 102 -5.30 14.46 -19.10
CA GLU A 102 -5.18 15.16 -17.82
C GLU A 102 -5.84 14.36 -16.67
N GLN A 103 -7.03 13.82 -16.92
CA GLN A 103 -7.72 13.00 -15.93
C GLN A 103 -6.96 11.71 -15.65
N LEU A 104 -6.47 11.04 -16.70
CA LEU A 104 -5.64 9.84 -16.59
C LEU A 104 -4.36 10.12 -15.78
N LEU A 105 -3.65 11.21 -16.11
CA LEU A 105 -2.45 11.62 -15.38
C LEU A 105 -2.73 11.83 -13.88
N ASN A 106 -3.80 12.51 -13.54
CA ASN A 106 -4.16 12.76 -12.14
C ASN A 106 -4.49 11.46 -11.40
N LYS A 107 -5.24 10.55 -12.03
CA LYS A 107 -5.53 9.23 -11.45
C LYS A 107 -4.27 8.39 -11.25
N MET A 108 -3.38 8.38 -12.24
CA MET A 108 -2.13 7.64 -12.14
C MET A 108 -1.17 8.21 -11.10
N LYS A 109 -1.18 9.53 -10.84
CA LYS A 109 -0.43 10.12 -9.72
C LYS A 109 -0.97 9.68 -8.36
N THR A 110 -2.30 9.61 -8.22
CA THR A 110 -2.92 9.12 -6.99
C THR A 110 -2.53 7.67 -6.68
N PHE A 111 -2.35 6.83 -7.72
CA PHE A 111 -1.84 5.47 -7.59
C PHE A 111 -0.49 5.42 -6.83
N TRP A 112 0.38 6.43 -7.04
CA TRP A 112 1.70 6.50 -6.41
C TRP A 112 1.73 7.18 -5.04
N GLU A 113 0.60 7.69 -4.56
CA GLU A 113 0.55 8.49 -3.33
C GLU A 113 1.04 7.72 -2.09
N TYR A 114 0.71 6.43 -2.02
CA TYR A 114 1.08 5.55 -0.90
C TYR A 114 2.08 4.47 -1.29
N LEU A 115 2.28 4.23 -2.57
CA LEU A 115 3.05 3.11 -3.09
C LEU A 115 4.55 3.32 -2.89
N MET A 116 5.22 2.31 -2.34
CA MET A 116 6.68 2.27 -2.20
C MET A 116 7.28 3.54 -1.54
N PRO A 117 6.81 3.96 -0.36
CA PRO A 117 7.26 5.21 0.26
C PRO A 117 8.76 5.23 0.58
N GLN A 118 9.39 4.04 0.64
CA GLN A 118 10.83 3.85 0.85
C GLN A 118 11.67 3.94 -0.43
N ALA A 119 11.04 4.00 -1.62
CA ALA A 119 11.76 4.09 -2.89
C ALA A 119 12.50 5.43 -3.05
N ASP A 120 13.37 5.52 -4.07
CA ASP A 120 14.15 6.74 -4.31
C ASP A 120 13.25 7.98 -4.44
N ARG A 121 13.48 8.93 -3.55
CA ARG A 121 12.69 10.17 -3.47
C ARG A 121 12.73 11.01 -4.74
N LYS A 122 13.83 10.96 -5.51
CA LYS A 122 13.95 11.75 -6.75
C LYS A 122 13.05 11.14 -7.82
N LEU A 123 13.00 9.81 -7.91
CA LEU A 123 12.15 9.09 -8.85
C LEU A 123 10.68 9.28 -8.53
N LEU A 124 10.27 9.09 -7.28
CA LEU A 124 8.89 9.36 -6.84
C LEU A 124 8.49 10.81 -7.09
N LYS A 125 9.39 11.77 -6.78
CA LYS A 125 9.14 13.18 -7.03
C LYS A 125 8.98 13.50 -8.53
N ALA A 126 9.74 12.83 -9.41
CA ALA A 126 9.60 12.98 -10.86
C ALA A 126 8.21 12.51 -11.35
N ILE A 127 7.71 11.39 -10.81
CA ILE A 127 6.36 10.89 -11.08
C ILE A 127 5.32 11.92 -10.63
N HIS A 128 5.35 12.33 -9.37
CA HIS A 128 4.37 13.26 -8.80
C HIS A 128 4.38 14.65 -9.45
N LYS A 129 5.54 15.14 -9.90
CA LYS A 129 5.69 16.46 -10.56
C LYS A 129 5.48 16.42 -12.07
N SER A 130 5.21 15.26 -12.67
CA SER A 130 4.94 15.17 -14.10
C SER A 130 3.71 16.04 -14.47
N THR A 131 3.82 16.79 -15.55
CA THR A 131 2.78 17.73 -16.04
C THR A 131 2.13 17.25 -17.33
N SER A 132 2.51 16.08 -17.84
CA SER A 132 1.95 15.44 -19.03
C SER A 132 2.15 13.94 -18.96
N LEU A 133 1.34 13.15 -19.67
CA LEU A 133 1.51 11.69 -19.78
C LEU A 133 2.88 11.32 -20.33
N LYS A 134 3.42 12.11 -21.27
CA LYS A 134 4.78 11.88 -21.79
C LYS A 134 5.83 11.94 -20.70
N LYS A 135 5.82 12.98 -19.85
CA LYS A 135 6.75 13.12 -18.72
C LYS A 135 6.51 12.05 -17.66
N TYR A 136 5.25 11.73 -17.39
CA TYR A 136 4.88 10.65 -16.49
C TYR A 136 5.45 9.32 -16.94
N ASN A 137 5.26 8.94 -18.20
CA ASN A 137 5.76 7.67 -18.75
C ASN A 137 7.28 7.61 -18.72
N GLN A 138 7.99 8.72 -18.98
CA GLN A 138 9.44 8.79 -18.82
C GLN A 138 9.88 8.57 -17.37
N ALA A 139 9.18 9.17 -16.41
CA ALA A 139 9.47 8.98 -14.99
C ALA A 139 9.19 7.53 -14.53
N ILE A 140 8.13 6.90 -15.03
CA ILE A 140 7.81 5.50 -14.79
C ILE A 140 8.88 4.56 -15.35
N LEU A 141 9.33 4.79 -16.57
CA LEU A 141 10.43 4.02 -17.15
C LEU A 141 11.72 4.15 -16.31
N ALA A 142 12.05 5.36 -15.88
CA ALA A 142 13.21 5.59 -15.01
C ALA A 142 13.06 4.89 -13.66
N PHE A 143 11.85 4.89 -13.08
CA PHE A 143 11.57 4.21 -11.82
C PHE A 143 11.76 2.70 -11.93
N PHE A 144 11.26 2.06 -12.97
CA PHE A 144 11.36 0.61 -13.13
C PHE A 144 12.70 0.13 -13.70
N ASN A 145 13.53 1.02 -14.26
CA ASN A 145 14.85 0.68 -14.78
C ASN A 145 16.00 0.97 -13.80
N GLN A 146 15.70 1.39 -12.55
CA GLN A 146 16.73 1.50 -11.52
C GLN A 146 17.34 0.11 -11.25
N ARG A 147 18.69 0.08 -11.11
CA ARG A 147 19.47 -1.12 -10.79
C ARG A 147 19.75 -1.19 -9.31
#